data_b5015ee235f37a15c8f8e15a2e613c6b
#
_entry.id   b5015ee235f37a15c8f8e15a2e613c6b
#
_cell.length_a   1.000
_cell.length_b   1.000
_cell.length_c   1.000
_cell.angle_alpha   90.00
_cell.angle_beta   90.00
_cell.angle_gamma   90.00
#
_symmetry.space_group_name_H-M   'P 1'
#
loop_
_entity.id
_entity.type
_entity.pdbx_description
1 polymer ?
#
loop_
_entity_poly.entity_id
_entity_poly.type
_entity_poly.pdbx_seq_one_letter_code
_entity_poly.pdbx_strand_id
1 'polypeptide(L)'
;MIALDSDNARRATEVFTSLGYRPEAPVGLELFAVEERRAEWRRDKGAMVLPLYHTRDPLARVELFLSEPFDFERCHAVALRVEIAPGTIATFLGLDDLLAMKRAAGRPQDLADVSELETLHKHIVP
;
A
#
# COMPACT_ATOMS: atom_id res chain seq x y z
N MET A 1 2.18 1.27 -0.13
CA MET A 1 2.00 2.74 0.09
C MET A 1 2.77 3.50 -0.97
N ILE A 2 2.20 4.56 -1.51
CA ILE A 2 2.84 5.48 -2.45
C ILE A 2 2.71 6.91 -1.91
N ALA A 3 3.61 7.79 -2.35
CA ALA A 3 3.45 9.22 -2.09
C ALA A 3 2.21 9.75 -2.82
N LEU A 4 1.39 10.55 -2.15
CA LEU A 4 0.09 11.00 -2.66
C LEU A 4 0.11 12.43 -3.21
N ASP A 5 1.28 12.99 -3.51
CA ASP A 5 1.31 14.21 -4.32
C ASP A 5 0.68 13.94 -5.69
N SER A 6 0.09 14.98 -6.29
CA SER A 6 -0.72 14.83 -7.50
C SER A 6 0.02 14.18 -8.67
N ASP A 7 1.28 14.53 -8.87
CA ASP A 7 2.08 13.98 -9.96
C ASP A 7 2.37 12.50 -9.76
N ASN A 8 2.78 12.11 -8.56
CA ASN A 8 3.08 10.71 -8.26
C ASN A 8 1.82 9.85 -8.30
N ALA A 9 0.71 10.34 -7.72
CA ALA A 9 -0.57 9.63 -7.75
C ALA A 9 -1.06 9.43 -9.19
N ARG A 10 -0.95 10.45 -10.04
CA ARG A 10 -1.32 10.34 -11.45
C ARG A 10 -0.47 9.30 -12.18
N ARG A 11 0.85 9.34 -12.00
CA ARG A 11 1.76 8.35 -12.62
C ARG A 11 1.46 6.94 -12.14
N ALA A 12 1.15 6.77 -10.87
CA ALA A 12 0.77 5.46 -10.32
C ALA A 12 -0.50 4.93 -10.97
N THR A 13 -1.54 5.75 -11.13
CA THR A 13 -2.78 5.31 -11.79
C THR A 13 -2.56 4.92 -13.25
N GLU A 14 -1.70 5.63 -13.97
CA GLU A 14 -1.33 5.30 -15.34
C GLU A 14 -0.59 3.95 -15.42
N VAL A 15 0.37 3.72 -14.51
CA VAL A 15 1.11 2.46 -14.45
C VAL A 15 0.20 1.29 -14.10
N PHE A 16 -0.63 1.39 -13.07
CA PHE A 16 -1.55 0.32 -12.70
C PHE A 16 -2.55 0.02 -13.82
N THR A 17 -3.08 1.04 -14.47
CA THR A 17 -3.96 0.86 -15.63
C THR A 17 -3.25 0.10 -16.76
N SER A 18 -2.02 0.48 -17.08
CA SER A 18 -1.25 -0.17 -18.15
C SER A 18 -0.90 -1.62 -17.82
N LEU A 19 -0.75 -1.94 -16.54
CA LEU A 19 -0.48 -3.30 -16.07
C LEU A 19 -1.74 -4.19 -16.02
N GLY A 20 -2.91 -3.64 -16.26
CA GLY A 20 -4.16 -4.40 -16.29
C GLY A 20 -4.96 -4.37 -14.99
N TYR A 21 -4.62 -3.47 -14.06
CA TYR A 21 -5.39 -3.30 -12.82
C TYR A 21 -6.58 -2.37 -13.02
N ARG A 22 -7.67 -2.67 -12.32
CA ARG A 22 -8.91 -1.88 -12.33
C ARG A 22 -9.46 -1.78 -10.91
N PRO A 23 -10.15 -0.66 -10.55
CA PRO A 23 -10.80 -0.55 -9.25
C PRO A 23 -11.93 -1.57 -9.10
N GLU A 24 -12.09 -2.12 -7.91
CA GLU A 24 -13.26 -2.95 -7.57
C GLU A 24 -14.51 -2.10 -7.43
N ALA A 25 -14.38 -0.84 -6.99
CA ALA A 25 -15.48 0.11 -6.93
C ALA A 25 -15.82 0.64 -8.33
N PRO A 26 -17.08 1.06 -8.59
CA PRO A 26 -17.51 1.61 -9.88
C PRO A 26 -17.04 3.05 -10.07
N VAL A 27 -15.73 3.26 -10.03
CA VAL A 27 -15.08 4.57 -10.22
C VAL A 27 -13.96 4.43 -11.23
N GLY A 28 -13.62 5.52 -11.93
CA GLY A 28 -12.43 5.55 -12.76
C GLY A 28 -11.17 5.61 -11.91
N LEU A 29 -10.17 4.80 -12.23
CA LEU A 29 -8.92 4.77 -11.47
C LEU A 29 -8.20 6.13 -11.49
N GLU A 30 -8.33 6.88 -12.57
CA GLU A 30 -7.75 8.24 -12.70
C GLU A 30 -8.22 9.20 -11.60
N LEU A 31 -9.41 8.98 -11.04
CA LEU A 31 -9.95 9.81 -9.96
C LEU A 31 -9.18 9.67 -8.65
N PHE A 32 -8.46 8.56 -8.48
CA PHE A 32 -7.59 8.39 -7.31
C PHE A 32 -6.50 9.48 -7.22
N ALA A 33 -6.06 10.03 -8.33
CA ALA A 33 -5.06 11.10 -8.35
C ALA A 33 -5.60 12.44 -7.84
N VAL A 34 -6.91 12.58 -7.72
CA VAL A 34 -7.58 13.81 -7.30
C VAL A 34 -7.80 13.79 -5.78
N GLU A 35 -7.14 14.70 -5.06
CA GLU A 35 -7.21 14.76 -3.57
C GLU A 35 -8.65 14.87 -3.07
N GLU A 36 -9.46 15.72 -3.70
CA GLU A 36 -10.86 15.93 -3.30
C GLU A 36 -11.68 14.63 -3.42
N ARG A 37 -11.39 13.80 -4.41
CA ARG A 37 -12.07 12.51 -4.58
C ARG A 37 -11.68 11.52 -3.50
N ARG A 38 -10.40 11.43 -3.16
CA ARG A 38 -9.95 10.59 -2.05
C ARG A 38 -10.58 11.03 -0.74
N ALA A 39 -10.65 12.34 -0.50
CA ALA A 39 -11.29 12.90 0.69
C ALA A 39 -12.79 12.58 0.75
N GLU A 40 -13.51 12.66 -0.36
CA GLU A 40 -14.92 12.25 -0.45
C GLU A 40 -15.10 10.78 -0.10
N TRP A 41 -14.27 9.90 -0.65
CA TRP A 41 -14.37 8.46 -0.39
C TRP A 41 -14.12 8.12 1.08
N ARG A 42 -13.15 8.80 1.70
CA ARG A 42 -12.90 8.64 3.15
C ARG A 42 -14.08 9.10 3.98
N ARG A 43 -14.62 10.27 3.68
CA ARG A 43 -15.70 10.91 4.43
C ARG A 43 -17.04 10.19 4.24
N ASP A 44 -17.42 9.93 3.00
CA ASP A 44 -18.77 9.49 2.66
C ASP A 44 -18.95 7.98 2.78
N LYS A 45 -17.87 7.22 2.59
CA LYS A 45 -17.90 5.76 2.60
C LYS A 45 -17.05 5.12 3.71
N GLY A 46 -16.34 5.92 4.49
CA GLY A 46 -15.41 5.41 5.50
C GLY A 46 -14.28 4.56 4.92
N ALA A 47 -13.98 4.72 3.63
CA ALA A 47 -12.99 3.92 2.95
C ALA A 47 -11.57 4.35 3.37
N MET A 48 -10.71 3.38 3.65
CA MET A 48 -9.30 3.60 3.97
C MET A 48 -8.39 3.32 2.77
N VAL A 49 -8.83 2.42 1.91
CA VAL A 49 -8.08 1.97 0.73
C VAL A 49 -9.01 1.90 -0.48
N LEU A 50 -8.42 1.98 -1.67
CA LEU A 50 -9.07 1.65 -2.94
C LEU A 50 -8.53 0.29 -3.38
N PRO A 51 -9.34 -0.79 -3.32
CA PRO A 51 -8.91 -2.10 -3.81
C PRO A 51 -8.89 -2.14 -5.34
N LEU A 52 -7.84 -2.73 -5.88
CA LEU A 52 -7.71 -3.00 -7.32
C LEU A 52 -7.67 -4.51 -7.55
N TYR A 53 -8.29 -4.96 -8.61
CA TYR A 53 -8.16 -6.32 -9.13
C TYR A 53 -7.41 -6.30 -10.47
N HIS A 54 -6.83 -7.43 -10.84
CA HIS A 54 -6.18 -7.57 -12.14
C HIS A 54 -7.12 -8.26 -13.13
N THR A 55 -7.18 -7.74 -14.36
CA THR A 55 -8.12 -8.22 -15.38
C THR A 55 -7.82 -9.65 -15.88
N ARG A 56 -6.59 -10.16 -15.69
CA ARG A 56 -6.16 -11.48 -16.17
C ARG A 56 -5.75 -12.44 -15.07
N ASP A 57 -5.37 -11.92 -13.91
CA ASP A 57 -4.90 -12.73 -12.79
C ASP A 57 -5.79 -12.50 -11.57
N PRO A 58 -6.66 -13.46 -11.24
CA PRO A 58 -7.59 -13.31 -10.11
C PRO A 58 -6.91 -13.29 -8.75
N LEU A 59 -5.63 -13.67 -8.67
CA LEU A 59 -4.85 -13.66 -7.43
C LEU A 59 -4.07 -12.35 -7.23
N ALA A 60 -3.89 -11.57 -8.29
CA ALA A 60 -3.17 -10.30 -8.22
C ALA A 60 -4.10 -9.19 -7.72
N ARG A 61 -3.88 -8.76 -6.50
CA ARG A 61 -4.65 -7.69 -5.85
C ARG A 61 -3.72 -6.61 -5.32
N VAL A 62 -4.17 -5.37 -5.41
CA VAL A 62 -3.47 -4.21 -4.87
C VAL A 62 -4.46 -3.36 -4.09
N GLU A 63 -4.03 -2.82 -2.99
CA GLU A 63 -4.80 -1.84 -2.23
C GLU A 63 -4.02 -0.53 -2.17
N LEU A 64 -4.64 0.56 -2.63
CA LEU A 64 -4.06 1.89 -2.59
C LEU A 64 -4.62 2.65 -1.39
N PHE A 65 -3.77 3.11 -0.48
CA PHE A 65 -4.21 3.94 0.62
C PHE A 65 -4.78 5.26 0.10
N LEU A 66 -5.92 5.67 0.62
CA LEU A 66 -6.58 6.93 0.26
C LEU A 66 -5.98 8.15 0.99
N SER A 67 -5.21 7.89 2.04
CA SER A 67 -4.37 8.87 2.72
C SER A 67 -3.09 8.19 3.18
N GLU A 68 -2.04 8.95 3.40
CA GLU A 68 -0.79 8.40 3.93
C GLU A 68 -1.00 8.00 5.40
N PRO A 69 -0.86 6.69 5.76
CA PRO A 69 -1.02 6.25 7.15
C PRO A 69 0.13 6.70 8.05
N PHE A 70 1.26 7.07 7.44
CA PHE A 70 2.46 7.60 8.09
C PHE A 70 3.04 8.73 7.25
N ASP A 71 4.01 9.46 7.81
CA ASP A 71 4.87 10.34 7.04
C ASP A 71 5.63 9.49 5.99
N PHE A 72 5.28 9.68 4.73
CA PHE A 72 5.84 8.89 3.63
C PHE A 72 7.36 9.05 3.53
N GLU A 73 7.87 10.28 3.61
CA GLU A 73 9.31 10.53 3.46
C GLU A 73 10.12 9.85 4.56
N ARG A 74 9.62 9.90 5.80
CA ARG A 74 10.27 9.20 6.92
C ARG A 74 10.27 7.69 6.71
N CYS A 75 9.13 7.11 6.37
CA CYS A 75 9.01 5.67 6.12
C CYS A 75 9.87 5.23 4.94
N HIS A 76 9.91 6.03 3.89
CA HIS A 76 10.70 5.72 2.69
C HIS A 76 12.21 5.77 2.98
N ALA A 77 12.66 6.70 3.83
CA ALA A 77 14.05 6.81 4.21
C ALA A 77 14.58 5.57 4.95
N VAL A 78 13.73 4.90 5.73
CA VAL A 78 14.08 3.69 6.51
C VAL A 78 13.52 2.41 5.89
N ALA A 79 13.00 2.48 4.69
CA ALA A 79 12.40 1.34 4.00
C ALA A 79 13.45 0.28 3.64
N LEU A 80 13.00 -0.97 3.56
CA LEU A 80 13.82 -2.07 3.08
C LEU A 80 13.80 -2.10 1.55
N ARG A 81 14.99 -2.07 0.95
CA ARG A 81 15.16 -2.20 -0.51
C ARG A 81 15.77 -3.54 -0.85
N VAL A 82 15.09 -4.28 -1.72
CA VAL A 82 15.52 -5.63 -2.11
C VAL A 82 15.54 -5.75 -3.63
N GLU A 83 16.62 -6.24 -4.18
CA GLU A 83 16.68 -6.58 -5.61
C GLU A 83 15.89 -7.88 -5.83
N ILE A 84 14.73 -7.76 -6.46
CA ILE A 84 13.80 -8.89 -6.68
C ILE A 84 14.00 -9.56 -8.04
N ALA A 85 14.69 -8.90 -8.94
CA ALA A 85 15.11 -9.39 -10.25
C ALA A 85 16.32 -8.56 -10.70
N PRO A 86 17.13 -9.02 -11.65
CA PRO A 86 18.28 -8.26 -12.12
C PRO A 86 17.92 -6.82 -12.52
N GLY A 87 18.49 -5.85 -11.81
CA GLY A 87 18.25 -4.42 -12.05
C GLY A 87 16.90 -3.88 -11.53
N THR A 88 16.09 -4.70 -10.87
CA THR A 88 14.79 -4.29 -10.34
C THR A 88 14.80 -4.33 -8.81
N ILE A 89 14.68 -3.15 -8.20
CA ILE A 89 14.66 -3.00 -6.74
C ILE A 89 13.23 -2.70 -6.29
N ALA A 90 12.71 -3.55 -5.39
CA ALA A 90 11.45 -3.29 -4.71
C ALA A 90 11.72 -2.61 -3.36
N THR A 91 10.88 -1.65 -3.02
CA THR A 91 10.93 -0.92 -1.75
C THR A 91 9.78 -1.41 -0.87
N PHE A 92 10.14 -1.95 0.29
CA PHE A 92 9.19 -2.47 1.27
C PHE A 92 9.15 -1.60 2.51
N LEU A 93 7.99 -1.50 3.11
CA LEU A 93 7.84 -0.85 4.42
C LEU A 93 8.80 -1.52 5.43
N GLY A 94 9.53 -0.72 6.19
CA GLY A 94 10.42 -1.23 7.23
C GLY A 94 9.65 -2.01 8.30
N LEU A 95 10.33 -2.92 8.99
CA LEU A 95 9.68 -3.82 9.96
C LEU A 95 8.98 -3.05 11.08
N ASP A 96 9.60 -2.04 11.66
CA ASP A 96 9.01 -1.28 12.76
C ASP A 96 7.73 -0.57 12.33
N ASP A 97 7.71 0.03 11.14
CA ASP A 97 6.54 0.70 10.59
C ASP A 97 5.44 -0.31 10.23
N LEU A 98 5.81 -1.48 9.71
CA LEU A 98 4.86 -2.56 9.43
C LEU A 98 4.20 -3.07 10.71
N LEU A 99 4.97 -3.30 11.77
CA LEU A 99 4.45 -3.73 13.06
C LEU A 99 3.53 -2.68 13.67
N ALA A 100 3.91 -1.41 13.61
CA ALA A 100 3.08 -0.30 14.09
C ALA A 100 1.74 -0.24 13.35
N MET A 101 1.75 -0.39 12.02
CA MET A 101 0.54 -0.39 11.20
C MET A 101 -0.39 -1.57 11.53
N LYS A 102 0.17 -2.76 11.70
CA LYS A 102 -0.61 -3.95 12.04
C LYS A 102 -1.22 -3.86 13.43
N ARG A 103 -0.47 -3.35 14.41
CA ARG A 103 -1.00 -3.12 15.76
C ARG A 103 -2.13 -2.09 15.75
N ALA A 104 -1.99 -1.02 14.98
CA ALA A 104 -3.02 0.00 14.84
C ALA A 104 -4.30 -0.54 14.18
N ALA A 105 -4.18 -1.40 13.18
CA ALA A 105 -5.31 -2.09 12.56
C ALA A 105 -6.01 -3.05 13.54
N GLY A 106 -5.24 -3.78 14.34
CA GLY A 106 -5.72 -4.51 15.51
C GLY A 106 -6.66 -5.69 15.24
N ARG A 107 -6.85 -6.11 13.98
CA ARG A 107 -7.65 -7.30 13.67
C ARG A 107 -6.93 -8.56 14.17
N PRO A 108 -7.64 -9.66 14.48
CA PRO A 108 -7.00 -10.90 14.94
C PRO A 108 -5.87 -11.37 14.02
N GLN A 109 -6.05 -11.29 12.71
CA GLN A 109 -5.01 -11.64 11.74
C GLN A 109 -3.80 -10.71 11.83
N ASP A 110 -4.03 -9.41 12.01
CA ASP A 110 -2.93 -8.44 12.15
C ASP A 110 -2.10 -8.69 13.41
N LEU A 111 -2.74 -9.02 14.52
CA LEU A 111 -2.04 -9.34 15.77
C LEU A 111 -1.29 -10.66 15.69
N ALA A 112 -1.83 -11.66 15.01
CA ALA A 112 -1.14 -12.91 14.73
C ALA A 112 0.11 -12.67 13.86
N ASP A 113 -0.01 -11.85 12.82
CA ASP A 113 1.11 -11.48 11.96
C ASP A 113 2.22 -10.76 12.75
N VAL A 114 1.85 -9.86 13.68
CA VAL A 114 2.81 -9.19 14.56
C VAL A 114 3.62 -10.21 15.35
N SER A 115 2.95 -11.17 15.98
CA SER A 115 3.60 -12.21 16.77
C SER A 115 4.58 -13.05 15.95
N GLU A 116 4.18 -13.43 14.73
CA GLU A 116 5.04 -14.20 13.82
C GLU A 116 6.24 -13.39 13.35
N LEU A 117 6.03 -12.15 12.94
CA LEU A 117 7.10 -11.26 12.48
C LEU A 117 8.14 -10.99 13.58
N GLU A 118 7.71 -10.77 14.81
CA GLU A 118 8.61 -10.58 15.94
C GLU A 118 9.42 -11.85 16.23
N THR A 119 8.80 -13.00 16.13
CA THR A 119 9.46 -14.30 16.32
C THR A 119 10.52 -14.54 15.25
N LEU A 120 10.17 -14.32 13.99
CA LEU A 120 11.10 -14.46 12.87
C LEU A 120 12.29 -13.50 13.01
N HIS A 121 12.02 -12.26 13.38
CA HIS A 121 13.08 -11.26 13.55
C HIS A 121 14.09 -11.68 14.63
N LYS A 122 13.63 -12.20 15.74
CA LYS A 122 14.50 -12.70 16.83
C LYS A 122 15.38 -13.88 16.40
N HIS A 123 14.95 -14.68 15.44
CA HIS A 123 15.70 -15.84 14.95
C HIS A 123 16.69 -15.50 13.85
N ILE A 124 16.46 -14.41 13.10
CA ILE A 124 17.28 -14.00 11.94
C ILE A 124 18.34 -12.98 12.34
N VAL A 125 18.06 -12.14 13.33
CA VAL A 125 19.01 -11.13 13.84
C VAL A 125 19.72 -11.68 15.07
N PRO A 126 21.07 -11.87 14.99
CA PRO A 126 21.83 -12.33 16.13
C PRO A 126 21.84 -11.33 17.29
#